data_f5df8c3674d2cd6cf3e8d1964ebae003
#
_entry.id   f5df8c3674d2cd6cf3e8d1964ebae003
#
_cell.length_a   1.000
_cell.length_b   1.000
_cell.length_c   1.000
_cell.angle_alpha   90.00
_cell.angle_beta   90.00
_cell.angle_gamma   90.00
#
_symmetry.space_group_name_H-M   'P 1'
#
loop_
_entity.id
_entity.type
_entity.pdbx_description
1 polymer ?
#
loop_
_entity_poly.entity_id
_entity_poly.type
_entity_poly.pdbx_seq_one_letter_code
_entity_poly.pdbx_strand_id
1 'polypeptide(L)'
;MITGHHSAIRTADPDDARALSALYNGAVPKAAYLNRRREILLPTVDDLRETLAQQDRPNASSLYLVEDLEGQLRGLCALNTGGTETAHGEIFCLFAHEEDYVSPVGREALAFLCRQGLHEKHLNKLVAQRLETETTYRQALTDIGFESNGVQREVLHTQGRYLDLETLTLYANAFTDPLAESVAVQGE
;
A
#
# COMPACT_ATOMS: atom_id res chain seq x y z
N MET A 1 16.74 -3.58 1.23
CA MET A 1 16.48 -2.23 0.71
C MET A 1 16.54 -2.30 -0.80
N ILE A 2 15.54 -1.77 -1.50
CA ILE A 2 15.50 -1.66 -2.95
C ILE A 2 15.50 -0.17 -3.24
N THR A 3 16.47 0.29 -4.02
CA THR A 3 16.56 1.70 -4.42
C THR A 3 16.06 1.83 -5.86
N GLY A 4 15.01 2.62 -6.05
CA GLY A 4 14.49 3.01 -7.34
C GLY A 4 15.17 4.29 -7.85
N HIS A 5 14.56 4.91 -8.88
CA HIS A 5 15.06 6.18 -9.43
C HIS A 5 14.70 7.38 -8.54
N HIS A 6 13.61 7.28 -7.78
CA HIS A 6 13.04 8.38 -6.98
C HIS A 6 12.80 8.00 -5.52
N SER A 7 12.90 6.71 -5.18
CA SER A 7 12.60 6.21 -3.83
C SER A 7 13.54 5.10 -3.39
N ALA A 8 13.65 4.94 -2.09
CA ALA A 8 14.21 3.78 -1.42
C ALA A 8 13.09 3.07 -0.66
N ILE A 9 12.93 1.76 -0.92
CA ILE A 9 11.90 0.94 -0.28
C ILE A 9 12.59 -0.11 0.55
N ARG A 10 12.28 -0.16 1.83
CA ARG A 10 12.84 -1.13 2.78
C ARG A 10 11.77 -1.74 3.67
N THR A 11 12.01 -2.93 4.16
CA THR A 11 11.16 -3.53 5.18
C THR A 11 11.17 -2.64 6.44
N ALA A 12 9.99 -2.41 7.01
CA ALA A 12 9.88 -1.73 8.29
C ALA A 12 10.36 -2.64 9.42
N ASP A 13 10.97 -2.07 10.44
CA ASP A 13 11.40 -2.78 11.64
C ASP A 13 10.74 -2.19 12.91
N PRO A 14 10.85 -2.84 14.08
CA PRO A 14 10.22 -2.36 15.31
C PRO A 14 10.62 -0.95 15.75
N ASP A 15 11.80 -0.46 15.37
CA ASP A 15 12.27 0.88 15.71
C ASP A 15 11.54 1.96 14.90
N ASP A 16 10.96 1.60 13.74
CA ASP A 16 10.17 2.49 12.91
C ASP A 16 8.77 2.79 13.47
N ALA A 17 8.34 2.09 14.52
CA ALA A 17 6.96 2.16 15.04
C ALA A 17 6.52 3.60 15.37
N ARG A 18 7.42 4.45 15.85
CA ARG A 18 7.10 5.85 16.16
C ARG A 18 6.86 6.68 14.88
N ALA A 19 7.69 6.49 13.85
CA ALA A 19 7.56 7.18 12.58
C ALA A 19 6.28 6.74 11.86
N LEU A 20 5.97 5.44 11.89
CA LEU A 20 4.73 4.90 11.36
C LEU A 20 3.49 5.41 12.09
N SER A 21 3.52 5.47 13.41
CA SER A 21 2.41 6.05 14.19
C SER A 21 2.11 7.49 13.77
N ALA A 22 3.15 8.28 13.45
CA ALA A 22 2.96 9.64 12.95
C ALA A 22 2.27 9.68 11.59
N LEU A 23 2.55 8.74 10.69
CA LEU A 23 1.83 8.63 9.40
C LEU A 23 0.35 8.29 9.57
N TYR A 24 0.00 7.43 10.54
CA TYR A 24 -1.39 7.07 10.82
C TYR A 24 -2.18 8.19 11.49
N ASN A 25 -1.54 9.18 12.09
CA ASN A 25 -2.20 10.29 12.78
C ASN A 25 -2.70 11.41 11.83
N GLY A 26 -2.96 11.09 10.55
CA GLY A 26 -3.54 12.03 9.58
C GLY A 26 -4.98 12.42 9.94
N ALA A 27 -5.38 13.63 9.57
CA ALA A 27 -6.72 14.17 9.88
C ALA A 27 -7.83 13.56 9.01
N VAL A 28 -7.50 12.95 7.88
CA VAL A 28 -8.47 12.41 6.90
C VAL A 28 -8.52 10.89 7.01
N PRO A 29 -9.73 10.30 7.16
CA PRO A 29 -9.89 8.85 7.16
C PRO A 29 -9.40 8.22 5.85
N LYS A 30 -8.67 7.11 5.96
CA LYS A 30 -8.15 6.32 4.85
C LYS A 30 -8.65 4.88 4.98
N ALA A 31 -8.80 4.18 3.85
CA ALA A 31 -9.14 2.76 3.87
C ALA A 31 -8.08 1.93 4.64
N ALA A 32 -6.81 2.34 4.61
CA ALA A 32 -5.73 1.73 5.37
C ALA A 32 -5.93 1.75 6.90
N TYR A 33 -6.80 2.63 7.42
CA TYR A 33 -7.12 2.70 8.86
C TYR A 33 -8.26 1.78 9.27
N LEU A 34 -8.93 1.14 8.33
CA LEU A 34 -10.09 0.32 8.63
C LEU A 34 -9.68 -1.06 9.15
N ASN A 35 -10.23 -1.43 10.29
CA ASN A 35 -10.17 -2.81 10.77
C ASN A 35 -11.21 -3.70 10.05
N ARG A 36 -11.25 -4.98 10.41
CA ARG A 36 -12.23 -5.94 9.84
C ARG A 36 -13.69 -5.57 10.13
N ARG A 37 -13.95 -4.76 11.17
CA ARG A 37 -15.32 -4.29 11.56
C ARG A 37 -15.70 -3.00 10.87
N ARG A 38 -14.82 -2.48 9.98
CA ARG A 38 -15.02 -1.18 9.31
C ARG A 38 -15.02 0.01 10.26
N GLU A 39 -14.26 -0.10 11.35
CA GLU A 39 -14.00 0.99 12.28
C GLU A 39 -12.64 1.60 11.98
N ILE A 40 -12.49 2.92 12.18
CA ILE A 40 -11.17 3.58 12.09
C ILE A 40 -10.35 3.12 13.29
N LEU A 41 -9.18 2.55 12.99
CA LEU A 41 -8.19 2.15 13.97
C LEU A 41 -6.91 2.94 13.74
N LEU A 42 -6.56 3.77 14.72
CA LEU A 42 -5.26 4.43 14.77
C LEU A 42 -4.37 3.61 15.71
N PRO A 43 -3.42 2.83 15.17
CA PRO A 43 -2.59 1.96 16.01
C PRO A 43 -1.68 2.80 16.91
N THR A 44 -1.50 2.34 18.14
CA THR A 44 -0.51 2.92 19.04
C THR A 44 0.92 2.54 18.61
N VAL A 45 1.91 3.23 19.15
CA VAL A 45 3.33 2.89 18.90
C VAL A 45 3.63 1.45 19.33
N ASP A 46 3.03 0.99 20.44
CA ASP A 46 3.27 -0.35 20.95
C ASP A 46 2.58 -1.42 20.10
N ASP A 47 1.34 -1.17 19.61
CA ASP A 47 0.66 -2.05 18.65
C ASP A 47 1.49 -2.21 17.35
N LEU A 48 2.03 -1.09 16.84
CA LEU A 48 2.87 -1.10 15.64
C LEU A 48 4.17 -1.87 15.88
N ARG A 49 4.83 -1.66 17.03
CA ARG A 49 6.06 -2.36 17.37
C ARG A 49 5.84 -3.88 17.45
N GLU A 50 4.74 -4.31 18.07
CA GLU A 50 4.37 -5.72 18.12
C GLU A 50 4.07 -6.29 16.73
N THR A 51 3.32 -5.56 15.90
CA THR A 51 3.02 -5.94 14.51
C THR A 51 4.29 -6.11 13.69
N LEU A 52 5.22 -5.16 13.78
CA LEU A 52 6.50 -5.19 13.08
C LEU A 52 7.39 -6.34 13.53
N ALA A 53 7.41 -6.65 14.82
CA ALA A 53 8.16 -7.80 15.36
C ALA A 53 7.62 -9.16 14.89
N GLN A 54 6.45 -9.20 14.28
CA GLN A 54 5.82 -10.44 13.79
C GLN A 54 5.87 -10.60 12.26
N GLN A 55 6.46 -9.66 11.52
CA GLN A 55 6.48 -9.70 10.04
C GLN A 55 7.18 -10.93 9.43
N ASP A 56 8.18 -11.47 10.11
CA ASP A 56 8.92 -12.65 9.63
C ASP A 56 8.16 -13.97 9.77
N ARG A 57 6.94 -13.95 10.32
CA ARG A 57 6.12 -15.15 10.45
C ARG A 57 5.48 -15.52 9.11
N PRO A 58 5.36 -16.83 8.80
CA PRO A 58 4.57 -17.28 7.66
C PRO A 58 3.16 -16.67 7.70
N ASN A 59 2.69 -16.16 6.57
CA ASN A 59 1.39 -15.49 6.42
C ASN A 59 1.26 -14.10 7.07
N ALA A 60 2.36 -13.49 7.51
CA ALA A 60 2.35 -12.10 7.95
C ALA A 60 2.22 -11.14 6.76
N SER A 61 1.61 -9.98 7.00
CA SER A 61 1.64 -8.87 6.06
C SER A 61 3.07 -8.34 5.95
N SER A 62 3.54 -8.11 4.73
CA SER A 62 4.82 -7.44 4.50
C SER A 62 4.59 -5.94 4.49
N LEU A 63 5.20 -5.21 5.41
CA LEU A 63 5.12 -3.76 5.54
C LEU A 63 6.46 -3.14 5.15
N TYR A 64 6.41 -2.18 4.24
CA TYR A 64 7.59 -1.49 3.72
C TYR A 64 7.48 0.00 3.97
N LEU A 65 8.59 0.63 4.31
CA LEU A 65 8.74 2.08 4.33
C LEU A 65 9.16 2.57 2.96
N VAL A 66 8.61 3.71 2.58
CA VAL A 66 8.93 4.43 1.34
C VAL A 66 9.61 5.73 1.72
N GLU A 67 10.88 5.84 1.39
CA GLU A 67 11.71 7.02 1.63
C GLU A 67 12.07 7.67 0.29
N ASP A 68 12.29 8.98 0.26
CA ASP A 68 12.93 9.61 -0.88
C ASP A 68 14.45 9.34 -0.89
N LEU A 69 15.16 9.85 -1.91
CA LEU A 69 16.61 9.63 -2.03
C LEU A 69 17.44 10.40 -0.99
N GLU A 70 16.84 11.38 -0.30
CA GLU A 70 17.43 12.08 0.83
C GLU A 70 17.21 11.33 2.16
N GLY A 71 16.50 10.18 2.13
CA GLY A 71 16.19 9.37 3.32
C GLY A 71 15.02 9.91 4.15
N GLN A 72 14.23 10.83 3.60
CA GLN A 72 13.03 11.31 4.27
C GLN A 72 11.89 10.31 4.07
N LEU A 73 11.23 9.92 5.17
CA LEU A 73 10.06 9.05 5.13
C LEU A 73 8.90 9.78 4.45
N ARG A 74 8.45 9.24 3.30
CA ARG A 74 7.33 9.75 2.51
C ARG A 74 6.04 8.98 2.80
N GLY A 75 6.16 7.69 3.09
CA GLY A 75 5.00 6.86 3.32
C GLY A 75 5.34 5.42 3.67
N LEU A 76 4.31 4.60 3.65
CA LEU A 76 4.43 3.16 3.78
C LEU A 76 3.59 2.47 2.70
N CYS A 77 3.96 1.25 2.37
CA CYS A 77 3.15 0.38 1.54
C CYS A 77 3.18 -1.06 2.08
N ALA A 78 2.13 -1.82 1.84
CA ALA A 78 2.01 -3.17 2.36
C ALA A 78 1.36 -4.12 1.38
N LEU A 79 1.79 -5.37 1.46
CA LEU A 79 1.21 -6.51 0.77
C LEU A 79 0.79 -7.57 1.80
N ASN A 80 -0.51 -7.86 1.83
CA ASN A 80 -1.10 -8.91 2.64
C ASN A 80 -1.53 -10.07 1.73
N THR A 81 -0.97 -11.25 1.93
CA THR A 81 -1.27 -12.44 1.11
C THR A 81 -2.29 -13.37 1.73
N GLY A 82 -2.80 -13.07 2.94
CA GLY A 82 -3.96 -13.76 3.55
C GLY A 82 -3.82 -15.25 3.82
N GLY A 83 -2.63 -15.81 3.65
CA GLY A 83 -2.39 -17.24 3.77
C GLY A 83 -2.14 -17.91 2.43
N THR A 84 -1.56 -19.12 2.47
CA THR A 84 -1.05 -19.85 1.29
C THR A 84 -2.12 -20.39 0.34
N GLU A 85 -3.39 -20.34 0.71
CA GLU A 85 -4.49 -20.95 -0.06
C GLU A 85 -5.18 -19.99 -1.04
N THR A 86 -4.92 -18.68 -0.91
CA THR A 86 -5.55 -17.66 -1.75
C THR A 86 -4.58 -17.17 -2.82
N ALA A 87 -4.96 -17.32 -4.09
CA ALA A 87 -4.18 -16.82 -5.23
C ALA A 87 -4.30 -15.29 -5.40
N HIS A 88 -4.58 -14.53 -4.34
CA HIS A 88 -4.69 -13.07 -4.35
C HIS A 88 -4.01 -12.43 -3.15
N GLY A 89 -3.62 -11.17 -3.31
CA GLY A 89 -3.08 -10.34 -2.24
C GLY A 89 -3.85 -9.03 -2.14
N GLU A 90 -3.89 -8.48 -0.94
CA GLU A 90 -4.38 -7.12 -0.69
C GLU A 90 -3.19 -6.19 -0.57
N ILE A 91 -3.27 -5.05 -1.24
CA ILE A 91 -2.26 -4.00 -1.12
C ILE A 91 -2.87 -2.73 -0.58
N PHE A 92 -2.05 -1.97 0.12
CA PHE A 92 -2.37 -0.57 0.41
C PHE A 92 -1.11 0.29 0.44
N CYS A 93 -1.29 1.58 0.17
CA CYS A 93 -0.29 2.61 0.37
C CYS A 93 -0.86 3.70 1.28
N LEU A 94 0.00 4.26 2.12
CA LEU A 94 -0.31 5.41 2.96
C LEU A 94 0.84 6.40 2.87
N PHE A 95 0.60 7.57 2.29
CA PHE A 95 1.58 8.64 2.18
C PHE A 95 1.25 9.80 3.12
N ALA A 96 2.29 10.53 3.53
CA ALA A 96 2.16 11.71 4.38
C ALA A 96 1.35 12.83 3.69
N HIS A 97 1.47 12.95 2.36
CA HIS A 97 0.80 13.96 1.55
C HIS A 97 0.01 13.32 0.41
N GLU A 98 -1.14 13.90 0.06
CA GLU A 98 -2.00 13.37 -1.00
C GLU A 98 -1.31 13.36 -2.38
N GLU A 99 -0.49 14.36 -2.68
CA GLU A 99 0.26 14.45 -3.94
C GLU A 99 1.29 13.33 -4.11
N ASP A 100 1.75 12.73 -3.01
CA ASP A 100 2.72 11.63 -3.08
C ASP A 100 2.17 10.39 -3.76
N TYR A 101 0.85 10.13 -3.69
CA TYR A 101 0.25 8.98 -4.38
C TYR A 101 0.48 8.96 -5.88
N VAL A 102 0.48 10.13 -6.53
CA VAL A 102 0.66 10.28 -7.98
C VAL A 102 2.07 10.77 -8.36
N SER A 103 2.91 11.02 -7.37
CA SER A 103 4.32 11.40 -7.56
C SER A 103 5.15 10.23 -8.11
N PRO A 104 6.36 10.47 -8.61
CA PRO A 104 7.29 9.39 -8.98
C PRO A 104 7.56 8.42 -7.83
N VAL A 105 7.70 8.91 -6.60
CA VAL A 105 7.88 8.08 -5.38
C VAL A 105 6.71 7.14 -5.16
N GLY A 106 5.47 7.65 -5.22
CA GLY A 106 4.27 6.83 -5.04
C GLY A 106 4.06 5.81 -6.14
N ARG A 107 4.35 6.19 -7.40
CA ARG A 107 4.29 5.27 -8.55
C ARG A 107 5.29 4.14 -8.43
N GLU A 108 6.53 4.41 -8.00
CA GLU A 108 7.54 3.37 -7.74
C GLU A 108 7.11 2.44 -6.60
N ALA A 109 6.56 2.97 -5.51
CA ALA A 109 6.08 2.16 -4.39
C ALA A 109 4.93 1.23 -4.82
N LEU A 110 3.98 1.74 -5.60
CA LEU A 110 2.86 0.94 -6.10
C LEU A 110 3.33 -0.13 -7.11
N ALA A 111 4.23 0.23 -8.04
CA ALA A 111 4.82 -0.71 -8.99
C ALA A 111 5.62 -1.81 -8.26
N PHE A 112 6.36 -1.45 -7.22
CA PHE A 112 7.06 -2.40 -6.37
C PHE A 112 6.10 -3.43 -5.74
N LEU A 113 4.98 -2.99 -5.15
CA LEU A 113 3.99 -3.91 -4.57
C LEU A 113 3.38 -4.84 -5.63
N CYS A 114 3.07 -4.31 -6.81
CA CYS A 114 2.54 -5.10 -7.92
C CYS A 114 3.55 -6.16 -8.37
N ARG A 115 4.81 -5.79 -8.53
CA ARG A 115 5.89 -6.75 -8.86
C ARG A 115 6.04 -7.80 -7.78
N GLN A 116 6.10 -7.40 -6.50
CA GLN A 116 6.22 -8.34 -5.37
C GLN A 116 5.06 -9.35 -5.33
N GLY A 117 3.83 -8.88 -5.53
CA GLY A 117 2.66 -9.75 -5.49
C GLY A 117 2.53 -10.64 -6.73
N LEU A 118 2.54 -10.03 -7.92
CA LEU A 118 2.19 -10.73 -9.16
C LEU A 118 3.37 -11.54 -9.72
N HIS A 119 4.60 -11.01 -9.66
CA HIS A 119 5.75 -11.67 -10.24
C HIS A 119 6.52 -12.53 -9.23
N GLU A 120 6.83 -12.00 -8.04
CA GLU A 120 7.66 -12.72 -7.06
C GLU A 120 6.86 -13.77 -6.27
N LYS A 121 5.63 -13.44 -5.88
CA LYS A 121 4.75 -14.35 -5.14
C LYS A 121 3.78 -15.12 -6.04
N HIS A 122 3.81 -14.89 -7.36
CA HIS A 122 2.96 -15.55 -8.36
C HIS A 122 1.46 -15.48 -8.05
N LEU A 123 1.00 -14.38 -7.46
CA LEU A 123 -0.42 -14.18 -7.21
C LEU A 123 -1.15 -13.93 -8.52
N ASN A 124 -2.38 -14.45 -8.63
CA ASN A 124 -3.23 -14.23 -9.81
C ASN A 124 -3.76 -12.80 -9.93
N LYS A 125 -3.98 -12.16 -8.77
CA LYS A 125 -4.50 -10.79 -8.72
C LYS A 125 -4.10 -10.09 -7.43
N LEU A 126 -4.13 -8.75 -7.51
CA LEU A 126 -4.05 -7.86 -6.35
C LEU A 126 -5.35 -7.11 -6.18
N VAL A 127 -5.71 -6.85 -4.94
CA VAL A 127 -6.90 -6.10 -4.54
C VAL A 127 -6.46 -4.89 -3.73
N ALA A 128 -7.04 -3.74 -4.02
CA ALA A 128 -6.87 -2.52 -3.24
C ALA A 128 -8.24 -1.99 -2.84
N GLN A 129 -8.34 -1.44 -1.64
CA GLN A 129 -9.55 -0.77 -1.15
C GLN A 129 -9.26 0.71 -0.93
N ARG A 130 -10.24 1.56 -1.26
CA ARG A 130 -10.17 3.00 -0.99
C ARG A 130 -11.50 3.54 -0.52
N LEU A 131 -11.50 4.56 0.32
CA LEU A 131 -12.69 5.35 0.59
C LEU A 131 -12.96 6.34 -0.54
N GLU A 132 -14.21 6.75 -0.73
CA GLU A 132 -14.59 7.69 -1.81
C GLU A 132 -13.80 9.00 -1.79
N THR A 133 -13.28 9.41 -0.62
CA THR A 133 -12.46 10.61 -0.43
C THR A 133 -11.02 10.47 -0.92
N GLU A 134 -10.53 9.25 -1.16
CA GLU A 134 -9.15 8.97 -1.57
C GLU A 134 -9.02 9.02 -3.10
N THR A 135 -9.19 10.22 -3.68
CA THR A 135 -9.23 10.42 -5.14
C THR A 135 -7.87 10.28 -5.81
N THR A 136 -6.80 10.79 -5.18
CA THR A 136 -5.42 10.67 -5.66
C THR A 136 -4.93 9.23 -5.61
N TYR A 137 -5.27 8.48 -4.57
CA TYR A 137 -4.96 7.06 -4.50
C TYR A 137 -5.70 6.27 -5.59
N ARG A 138 -6.99 6.58 -5.84
CA ARG A 138 -7.73 5.99 -6.96
C ARG A 138 -7.03 6.23 -8.29
N GLN A 139 -6.58 7.47 -8.53
CA GLN A 139 -5.85 7.82 -9.76
C GLN A 139 -4.59 6.97 -9.91
N ALA A 140 -3.77 6.88 -8.86
CA ALA A 140 -2.55 6.07 -8.88
C ALA A 140 -2.82 4.59 -9.18
N LEU A 141 -3.85 4.01 -8.56
CA LEU A 141 -4.27 2.63 -8.83
C LEU A 141 -4.74 2.45 -10.27
N THR A 142 -5.53 3.38 -10.80
CA THR A 142 -6.03 3.32 -12.18
C THR A 142 -4.90 3.46 -13.19
N ASP A 143 -3.94 4.35 -12.93
CA ASP A 143 -2.78 4.58 -13.81
C ASP A 143 -1.92 3.31 -13.99
N ILE A 144 -1.85 2.43 -12.97
CA ILE A 144 -1.09 1.17 -13.06
C ILE A 144 -1.94 -0.02 -13.55
N GLY A 145 -3.23 0.20 -13.80
CA GLY A 145 -4.12 -0.78 -14.42
C GLY A 145 -5.13 -1.45 -13.50
N PHE A 146 -5.33 -0.96 -12.26
CA PHE A 146 -6.43 -1.45 -11.43
C PHE A 146 -7.76 -0.99 -11.97
N GLU A 147 -8.72 -1.90 -11.99
CA GLU A 147 -10.11 -1.65 -12.40
C GLU A 147 -11.06 -1.80 -11.21
N SER A 148 -12.15 -1.00 -11.22
CA SER A 148 -13.18 -1.07 -10.19
C SER A 148 -13.89 -2.43 -10.22
N ASN A 149 -13.94 -3.10 -9.08
CA ASN A 149 -14.61 -4.39 -8.89
C ASN A 149 -15.91 -4.27 -8.06
N GLY A 150 -16.26 -3.07 -7.65
CA GLY A 150 -17.50 -2.78 -6.95
C GLY A 150 -17.34 -1.76 -5.83
N VAL A 151 -18.48 -1.20 -5.43
CA VAL A 151 -18.59 -0.20 -4.37
C VAL A 151 -19.54 -0.71 -3.29
N GLN A 152 -19.07 -0.75 -2.07
CA GLN A 152 -19.90 -0.96 -0.89
C GLN A 152 -20.33 0.42 -0.37
N ARG A 153 -21.64 0.67 -0.36
CA ARG A 153 -22.18 1.95 0.04
C ARG A 153 -22.27 2.08 1.55
N GLU A 154 -22.03 3.31 2.05
CA GLU A 154 -22.26 3.69 3.43
C GLU A 154 -21.57 2.79 4.47
N VAL A 155 -20.34 2.38 4.18
CA VAL A 155 -19.58 1.40 4.99
C VAL A 155 -19.05 2.02 6.28
N LEU A 156 -18.69 3.29 6.24
CA LEU A 156 -18.03 3.98 7.34
C LEU A 156 -18.75 5.28 7.68
N HIS A 157 -19.19 5.42 8.94
CA HIS A 157 -19.67 6.70 9.45
C HIS A 157 -18.52 7.48 10.10
N THR A 158 -18.18 8.63 9.56
CA THR A 158 -17.13 9.51 10.09
C THR A 158 -17.41 10.96 9.76
N GLN A 159 -16.99 11.88 10.62
CA GLN A 159 -17.16 13.32 10.41
C GLN A 159 -18.60 13.73 10.03
N GLY A 160 -19.61 13.07 10.63
CA GLY A 160 -21.03 13.38 10.43
C GLY A 160 -21.63 12.86 9.11
N ARG A 161 -20.93 12.04 8.35
CA ARG A 161 -21.43 11.44 7.10
C ARG A 161 -21.00 9.99 6.94
N TYR A 162 -21.71 9.27 6.09
CA TYR A 162 -21.32 7.95 5.63
C TYR A 162 -20.40 8.05 4.42
N LEU A 163 -19.39 7.17 4.33
CA LEU A 163 -18.48 7.04 3.22
C LEU A 163 -18.62 5.68 2.53
N ASP A 164 -18.50 5.70 1.21
CA ASP A 164 -18.45 4.50 0.39
C ASP A 164 -17.03 3.92 0.35
N LEU A 165 -16.94 2.58 0.21
CA LEU A 165 -15.69 1.85 0.03
C LEU A 165 -15.68 1.20 -1.34
N GLU A 166 -14.75 1.62 -2.21
CA GLU A 166 -14.52 1.00 -3.51
C GLU A 166 -13.43 -0.06 -3.40
N THR A 167 -13.67 -1.20 -4.04
CA THR A 167 -12.67 -2.26 -4.25
C THR A 167 -12.19 -2.22 -5.69
N LEU A 168 -10.87 -2.16 -5.88
CA LEU A 168 -10.24 -2.23 -7.19
C LEU A 168 -9.38 -3.49 -7.29
N THR A 169 -9.24 -4.03 -8.49
CA THR A 169 -8.51 -5.28 -8.75
C THR A 169 -7.57 -5.12 -9.94
N LEU A 170 -6.36 -5.65 -9.81
CA LEU A 170 -5.39 -5.79 -10.90
C LEU A 170 -5.08 -7.28 -11.08
N TYR A 171 -5.30 -7.80 -12.28
CA TYR A 171 -4.94 -9.17 -12.63
C TYR A 171 -3.51 -9.26 -13.17
N ALA A 172 -2.85 -10.38 -12.92
CA ALA A 172 -1.45 -10.60 -13.33
C ALA A 172 -1.23 -10.43 -14.84
N ASN A 173 -2.18 -10.87 -15.66
CA ASN A 173 -2.11 -10.76 -17.12
C ASN A 173 -2.36 -9.34 -17.66
N ALA A 174 -2.86 -8.43 -16.82
CA ALA A 174 -3.10 -7.03 -17.18
C ALA A 174 -1.99 -6.09 -16.67
N PHE A 175 -1.10 -6.59 -15.80
CA PHE A 175 -0.02 -5.79 -15.25
C PHE A 175 1.12 -5.61 -16.25
N THR A 176 1.41 -4.37 -16.60
CA THR A 176 2.62 -3.96 -17.31
C THR A 176 3.53 -3.25 -16.33
N ASP A 177 4.71 -3.82 -16.07
CA ASP A 177 5.64 -3.26 -15.10
C ASP A 177 6.27 -1.96 -15.63
N PRO A 178 5.94 -0.79 -15.06
CA PRO A 178 6.47 0.48 -15.53
C PRO A 178 7.97 0.66 -15.25
N LEU A 179 8.56 -0.22 -14.40
CA LEU A 179 9.97 -0.19 -14.02
C LEU A 179 10.81 -1.22 -14.80
N ALA A 180 10.20 -2.04 -15.66
CA ALA A 180 10.91 -3.09 -16.40
C ALA A 180 11.94 -2.54 -17.38
N GLU A 181 11.71 -1.35 -17.96
CA GLU A 181 12.63 -0.73 -18.92
C GLU A 181 13.89 -0.15 -18.26
N SER A 182 13.83 0.17 -16.96
CA SER A 182 14.95 0.79 -16.24
C SER A 182 16.04 -0.20 -15.81
N VAL A 183 15.76 -1.48 -15.78
CA VAL A 183 16.72 -2.55 -15.41
C VAL A 183 17.59 -2.97 -16.60
N ALA A 184 17.14 -2.75 -17.84
CA ALA A 184 17.86 -3.17 -19.06
C ALA A 184 19.05 -2.28 -19.43
N VAL A 185 19.23 -1.10 -18.82
CA VAL A 185 20.26 -0.12 -19.20
C VAL A 185 21.55 -0.21 -18.36
N GLN A 186 21.59 -1.02 -17.30
CA GLN A 186 22.77 -1.13 -16.43
C GLN A 186 23.62 -2.39 -16.68
N GLY A 187 23.48 -3.04 -17.83
CA GLY A 187 24.19 -4.26 -18.20
C GLY A 187 25.00 -4.13 -19.50
N GLU A 188 25.83 -3.07 -19.66
CA GLU A 188 26.95 -3.03 -20.63
C GLU A 188 28.22 -2.48 -19.97
#